data_e8ea59540697c14ea3914212946b49df
#
_entry.id   e8ea59540697c14ea3914212946b49df
#
_cell.length_a   1.000
_cell.length_b   1.000
_cell.length_c   1.000
_cell.angle_alpha   90.00
_cell.angle_beta   90.00
_cell.angle_gamma   90.00
#
_symmetry.space_group_name_H-M   'P 1'
#
loop_
_entity.id
_entity.type
_entity.pdbx_description
1 polymer ?
#
loop_
_entity_poly.entity_id
_entity_poly.type
_entity_poly.pdbx_seq_one_letter_code
_entity_poly.pdbx_strand_id
1 'polypeptide(L)'
;MSKNTSIGFIYNRQFPETKDKAVETITRLGLKSGTWWVSSAETLHTKSEELKNTSIAVVFGGDGTILRTIRVTSSFEVPLVGIKMGKIGFMAELTTDEIESRLPDYIFKDKRIRVEKRMMLKAEIISPDSVSNNSNASLQSLMQSS
;
A
#
# COMPACT_ATOMS: atom_id res chain seq x y z
N MET A 1 -8.48 24.43 -3.48
CA MET A 1 -9.02 23.22 -4.14
C MET A 1 -9.03 22.09 -3.14
N SER A 2 -10.17 21.60 -2.76
CA SER A 2 -10.25 20.37 -1.98
C SER A 2 -9.78 19.23 -2.89
N LYS A 3 -8.64 18.60 -2.56
CA LYS A 3 -8.30 17.31 -3.15
C LYS A 3 -9.43 16.36 -2.79
N ASN A 4 -10.16 15.86 -3.77
CA ASN A 4 -11.03 14.70 -3.57
C ASN A 4 -10.11 13.55 -3.15
N THR A 5 -9.99 13.34 -1.87
CA THR A 5 -9.15 12.29 -1.33
C THR A 5 -9.98 11.02 -1.23
N SER A 6 -9.60 10.03 -2.02
CA SER A 6 -10.23 8.70 -2.00
C SER A 6 -9.51 7.76 -1.04
N ILE A 7 -10.16 6.67 -0.70
CA ILE A 7 -9.64 5.59 0.13
C ILE A 7 -9.43 4.38 -0.77
N GLY A 8 -8.23 3.80 -0.76
CA GLY A 8 -7.95 2.57 -1.47
C GLY A 8 -8.15 1.35 -0.56
N PHE A 9 -8.94 0.37 -0.99
CA PHE A 9 -9.12 -0.90 -0.30
C PHE A 9 -8.38 -1.99 -1.07
N ILE A 10 -7.37 -2.58 -0.47
CA ILE A 10 -6.46 -3.52 -1.10
C ILE A 10 -6.64 -4.90 -0.50
N TYR A 11 -6.79 -5.91 -1.33
CA TYR A 11 -6.98 -7.30 -0.90
C TYR A 11 -5.95 -8.24 -1.54
N ASN A 12 -5.87 -9.46 -1.02
CA ASN A 12 -5.03 -10.52 -1.57
C ASN A 12 -5.85 -11.43 -2.49
N ARG A 13 -5.53 -11.45 -3.76
CA ARG A 13 -6.25 -12.24 -4.78
C ARG A 13 -6.24 -13.75 -4.49
N GLN A 14 -5.21 -14.25 -3.83
CA GLN A 14 -5.10 -15.67 -3.48
C GLN A 14 -6.07 -16.11 -2.38
N PHE A 15 -6.58 -15.15 -1.59
CA PHE A 15 -7.50 -15.40 -0.48
C PHE A 15 -8.79 -14.59 -0.68
N PRO A 16 -9.81 -15.17 -1.33
CA PRO A 16 -11.07 -14.48 -1.65
C PRO A 16 -11.74 -13.80 -0.46
N GLU A 17 -11.62 -14.37 0.73
CA GLU A 17 -12.15 -13.81 1.97
C GLU A 17 -11.61 -12.41 2.29
N THR A 18 -10.43 -12.07 1.82
CA THR A 18 -9.85 -10.73 2.00
C THR A 18 -10.61 -9.68 1.19
N LYS A 19 -11.05 -10.04 -0.03
CA LYS A 19 -11.90 -9.20 -0.86
C LYS A 19 -13.28 -9.03 -0.26
N ASP A 20 -13.88 -10.12 0.17
CA ASP A 20 -15.20 -10.12 0.79
C ASP A 20 -15.23 -9.22 2.02
N LYS A 21 -14.17 -9.31 2.85
CA LYS A 21 -14.02 -8.45 4.03
C LYS A 21 -13.81 -6.97 3.68
N ALA A 22 -13.08 -6.67 2.64
CA ALA A 22 -12.91 -5.30 2.16
C ALA A 22 -14.26 -4.71 1.71
N VAL A 23 -15.04 -5.43 0.92
CA VAL A 23 -16.36 -5.00 0.44
C VAL A 23 -17.35 -4.87 1.60
N GLU A 24 -17.37 -5.82 2.53
CA GLU A 24 -18.17 -5.75 3.75
C GLU A 24 -17.85 -4.48 4.55
N THR A 25 -16.59 -4.18 4.72
CA THR A 25 -16.11 -3.00 5.46
C THR A 25 -16.62 -1.71 4.81
N ILE A 26 -16.49 -1.57 3.50
CA ILE A 26 -16.99 -0.40 2.76
C ILE A 26 -18.48 -0.18 3.01
N THR A 27 -19.27 -1.27 2.93
CA THR A 27 -20.71 -1.25 3.14
C THR A 27 -21.06 -0.85 4.58
N ARG A 28 -20.41 -1.47 5.57
CA ARG A 28 -20.68 -1.19 7.00
C ARG A 28 -20.29 0.22 7.42
N LEU A 29 -19.22 0.76 6.87
CA LEU A 29 -18.81 2.15 7.13
C LEU A 29 -19.66 3.18 6.40
N GLY A 30 -20.57 2.76 5.51
CA GLY A 30 -21.46 3.66 4.78
C GLY A 30 -20.72 4.67 3.90
N LEU A 31 -19.59 4.28 3.32
CA LEU A 31 -18.78 5.18 2.50
C LEU A 31 -19.51 5.53 1.19
N LYS A 32 -19.50 6.82 0.85
CA LYS A 32 -20.15 7.31 -0.36
C LYS A 32 -19.44 6.80 -1.62
N SER A 33 -20.24 6.43 -2.63
CA SER A 33 -19.70 6.11 -3.95
C SER A 33 -18.81 7.23 -4.49
N GLY A 34 -17.70 6.88 -5.10
CA GLY A 34 -16.70 7.84 -5.61
C GLY A 34 -15.68 8.31 -4.58
N THR A 35 -15.82 7.98 -3.30
CA THR A 35 -14.82 8.30 -2.27
C THR A 35 -13.88 7.13 -1.95
N TRP A 36 -14.03 6.04 -2.63
CA TRP A 36 -13.23 4.83 -2.44
C TRP A 36 -13.08 4.03 -3.74
N TRP A 37 -12.09 3.17 -3.77
CA TRP A 37 -11.86 2.20 -4.83
C TRP A 37 -11.27 0.91 -4.25
N VAL A 38 -11.36 -0.19 -5.00
CA VAL A 38 -10.89 -1.52 -4.60
C VAL A 38 -9.93 -2.07 -5.65
N SER A 39 -8.85 -2.70 -5.21
CA SER A 39 -7.90 -3.41 -6.07
C SER A 39 -7.28 -4.58 -5.34
N SER A 40 -6.84 -5.59 -6.09
CA SER A 40 -5.93 -6.58 -5.52
C SER A 40 -4.52 -5.99 -5.41
N ALA A 41 -3.73 -6.49 -4.46
CA ALA A 41 -2.32 -6.10 -4.33
C ALA A 41 -1.51 -6.44 -5.59
N GLU A 42 -1.90 -7.49 -6.31
CA GLU A 42 -1.24 -7.95 -7.53
C GLU A 42 -1.42 -7.00 -8.72
N THR A 43 -2.58 -6.34 -8.81
CA THR A 43 -2.91 -5.42 -9.92
C THR A 43 -2.81 -3.94 -9.54
N LEU A 44 -2.36 -3.65 -8.33
CA LEU A 44 -2.31 -2.29 -7.79
C LEU A 44 -1.46 -1.33 -8.64
N HIS A 45 -0.42 -1.85 -9.29
CA HIS A 45 0.45 -1.06 -10.19
C HIS A 45 -0.32 -0.42 -11.36
N THR A 46 -1.52 -0.92 -11.71
CA THR A 46 -2.37 -0.34 -12.75
C THR A 46 -3.22 0.84 -12.26
N LYS A 47 -3.19 1.14 -10.96
CA LYS A 47 -4.04 2.12 -10.28
C LYS A 47 -3.34 3.46 -10.00
N SER A 48 -2.43 3.87 -10.88
CA SER A 48 -1.63 5.09 -10.68
C SER A 48 -2.48 6.35 -10.56
N GLU A 49 -3.55 6.48 -11.33
CA GLU A 49 -4.41 7.67 -11.27
C GLU A 49 -5.22 7.73 -9.97
N GLU A 50 -5.74 6.60 -9.52
CA GLU A 50 -6.44 6.52 -8.23
C GLU A 50 -5.48 6.80 -7.08
N LEU A 51 -4.26 6.24 -7.12
CA LEU A 51 -3.25 6.41 -6.08
C LEU A 51 -2.82 7.88 -5.90
N LYS A 52 -2.71 8.67 -6.96
CA LYS A 52 -2.41 10.10 -6.87
C LYS A 52 -3.41 10.88 -6.01
N ASN A 53 -4.64 10.41 -5.94
CA ASN A 53 -5.73 11.04 -5.20
C ASN A 53 -6.13 10.26 -3.94
N THR A 54 -5.33 9.29 -3.53
CA THR A 54 -5.62 8.43 -2.38
C THR A 54 -5.02 9.02 -1.10
N SER A 55 -5.84 9.13 -0.07
CA SER A 55 -5.43 9.63 1.24
C SER A 55 -4.87 8.55 2.15
N ILE A 56 -5.35 7.32 1.99
CA ILE A 56 -4.94 6.16 2.77
C ILE A 56 -5.27 4.87 2.02
N ALA A 57 -4.42 3.86 2.13
CA ALA A 57 -4.66 2.51 1.66
C ALA A 57 -4.98 1.59 2.85
N VAL A 58 -6.12 0.92 2.81
CA VAL A 58 -6.54 -0.10 3.78
C VAL A 58 -6.24 -1.46 3.18
N VAL A 59 -5.36 -2.23 3.79
CA VAL A 59 -4.84 -3.49 3.25
C VAL A 59 -5.36 -4.67 4.05
N PHE A 60 -6.09 -5.56 3.40
CA PHE A 60 -6.64 -6.79 3.98
C PHE A 60 -5.75 -7.98 3.63
N GLY A 61 -5.04 -8.51 4.59
CA GLY A 61 -4.13 -9.63 4.40
C GLY A 61 -3.06 -9.77 5.46
N GLY A 62 -2.04 -10.52 5.14
CA GLY A 62 -0.85 -10.68 5.98
C GLY A 62 0.32 -9.79 5.53
N ASP A 63 1.48 -10.01 6.13
CA ASP A 63 2.70 -9.22 5.88
C ASP A 63 3.11 -9.19 4.41
N GLY A 64 2.97 -10.31 3.70
CA GLY A 64 3.28 -10.39 2.27
C GLY A 64 2.40 -9.48 1.40
N THR A 65 1.11 -9.38 1.72
CA THR A 65 0.17 -8.48 1.04
C THR A 65 0.52 -7.02 1.32
N ILE A 66 0.85 -6.70 2.58
CA ILE A 66 1.29 -5.37 2.99
C ILE A 66 2.56 -4.96 2.25
N LEU A 67 3.59 -5.83 2.23
CA LEU A 67 4.84 -5.56 1.53
C LEU A 67 4.65 -5.35 0.02
N ARG A 68 3.79 -6.16 -0.61
CA ARG A 68 3.45 -6.01 -2.03
C ARG A 68 2.75 -4.68 -2.29
N THR A 69 1.85 -4.27 -1.42
CA THR A 69 1.17 -2.97 -1.49
C THR A 69 2.15 -1.82 -1.36
N ILE A 70 3.05 -1.87 -0.39
CA ILE A 70 4.05 -0.82 -0.13
C ILE A 70 4.95 -0.57 -1.34
N ARG A 71 5.33 -1.61 -2.08
CA ARG A 71 6.15 -1.48 -3.31
C ARG A 71 5.55 -0.51 -4.32
N VAL A 72 4.24 -0.42 -4.37
CA VAL A 72 3.53 0.48 -5.28
C VAL A 72 3.20 1.81 -4.61
N THR A 73 2.63 1.78 -3.41
CA THR A 73 2.15 2.97 -2.71
C THR A 73 3.26 3.91 -2.26
N SER A 74 4.48 3.40 -2.06
CA SER A 74 5.63 4.21 -1.65
C SER A 74 5.99 5.31 -2.66
N SER A 75 5.83 5.06 -3.95
CA SER A 75 6.07 6.05 -5.02
C SER A 75 5.04 7.19 -5.01
N PHE A 76 3.92 7.01 -4.35
CA PHE A 76 2.84 8.00 -4.24
C PHE A 76 2.74 8.60 -2.84
N GLU A 77 3.61 8.19 -1.93
CA GLU A 77 3.59 8.61 -0.52
C GLU A 77 2.24 8.37 0.18
N VAL A 78 1.49 7.36 -0.25
CA VAL A 78 0.21 6.98 0.35
C VAL A 78 0.44 6.21 1.64
N PRO A 79 -0.01 6.71 2.79
CA PRO A 79 0.05 5.96 4.03
C PRO A 79 -0.88 4.74 3.96
N LEU A 80 -0.54 3.69 4.68
CA LEU A 80 -1.38 2.50 4.74
C LEU A 80 -1.67 2.05 6.18
N VAL A 81 -2.79 1.37 6.34
CA VAL A 81 -3.16 0.63 7.54
C VAL A 81 -3.48 -0.81 7.15
N GLY A 82 -2.84 -1.75 7.82
CA GLY A 82 -3.05 -3.18 7.60
C GLY A 82 -4.15 -3.75 8.50
N ILE A 83 -5.05 -4.52 7.91
CA ILE A 83 -6.04 -5.33 8.61
C ILE A 83 -5.57 -6.78 8.59
N LYS A 84 -5.27 -7.32 9.73
CA LYS A 84 -4.80 -8.70 9.88
C LYS A 84 -5.91 -9.68 9.56
N MET A 85 -5.69 -10.46 8.51
CA MET A 85 -6.54 -11.58 8.13
C MET A 85 -5.79 -12.88 8.47
N GLY A 86 -6.21 -13.57 9.53
CA GLY A 86 -5.55 -14.78 9.99
C GLY A 86 -4.75 -14.61 11.29
N LYS A 87 -3.96 -15.64 11.64
CA LYS A 87 -3.31 -15.74 12.95
C LYS A 87 -1.89 -15.16 12.99
N ILE A 88 -1.19 -15.09 11.86
CA ILE A 88 0.22 -14.72 11.76
C ILE A 88 0.37 -13.38 11.06
N GLY A 89 1.23 -12.52 11.57
CA GLY A 89 1.59 -11.24 10.96
C GLY A 89 1.99 -10.21 12.03
N PHE A 90 2.97 -9.37 11.68
CA PHE A 90 3.55 -8.35 12.57
C PHE A 90 3.37 -6.93 12.05
N MET A 91 2.97 -6.77 10.79
CA MET A 91 2.90 -5.46 10.12
C MET A 91 1.50 -4.83 10.17
N ALA A 92 0.46 -5.63 10.43
CA ALA A 92 -0.91 -5.11 10.48
C ALA A 92 -1.18 -4.38 11.80
N GLU A 93 -1.90 -3.26 11.70
CA GLU A 93 -2.24 -2.39 12.82
C GLU A 93 -3.54 -2.84 13.52
N LEU A 94 -4.47 -3.41 12.77
CA LEU A 94 -5.79 -3.78 13.25
C LEU A 94 -6.09 -5.25 12.97
N THR A 95 -6.92 -5.82 13.82
CA THR A 95 -7.59 -7.10 13.58
C THR A 95 -8.96 -6.88 12.95
N THR A 96 -9.58 -7.94 12.42
CA THR A 96 -10.92 -7.87 11.85
C THR A 96 -11.98 -7.38 12.84
N ASP A 97 -11.82 -7.72 14.13
CA ASP A 97 -12.76 -7.32 15.17
C ASP A 97 -12.66 -5.84 15.54
N GLU A 98 -11.55 -5.20 15.22
CA GLU A 98 -11.31 -3.79 15.50
C GLU A 98 -11.72 -2.85 14.35
N ILE A 99 -12.16 -3.39 13.21
CA ILE A 99 -12.47 -2.58 12.02
C ILE A 99 -13.52 -1.52 12.32
N GLU A 100 -14.67 -1.90 12.87
CA GLU A 100 -15.77 -0.97 13.08
C GLU A 100 -15.46 0.10 14.14
N SER A 101 -14.72 -0.25 15.17
CA SER A 101 -14.41 0.64 16.28
C SER A 101 -13.20 1.55 16.02
N ARG A 102 -12.22 1.09 15.25
CA ARG A 102 -10.93 1.79 15.12
C ARG A 102 -10.59 2.26 13.70
N LEU A 103 -11.00 1.54 12.66
CA LEU A 103 -10.67 1.94 11.29
C LEU A 103 -11.18 3.34 10.90
N PRO A 104 -12.35 3.81 11.37
CA PRO A 104 -12.79 5.18 11.12
C PRO A 104 -11.79 6.24 11.57
N ASP A 105 -11.09 6.04 12.69
CA ASP A 105 -10.08 6.98 13.19
C ASP A 105 -8.93 7.15 12.19
N TYR A 106 -8.51 6.08 11.52
CA TYR A 106 -7.47 6.09 10.49
C TYR A 106 -7.95 6.77 9.20
N ILE A 107 -9.15 6.41 8.75
CA ILE A 107 -9.73 6.93 7.49
C ILE A 107 -10.02 8.42 7.59
N PHE A 108 -10.60 8.86 8.70
CA PHE A 108 -10.97 10.25 8.92
C PHE A 108 -9.88 11.09 9.59
N LYS A 109 -8.67 10.53 9.72
CA LYS A 109 -7.48 11.22 10.23
C LYS A 109 -7.69 11.84 11.61
N ASP A 110 -8.16 11.04 12.56
CA ASP A 110 -8.25 11.48 13.95
C ASP A 110 -6.88 11.96 14.45
N LYS A 111 -6.86 13.00 15.26
CA LYS A 111 -5.63 13.61 15.78
C LYS A 111 -4.77 12.67 16.62
N ARG A 112 -5.34 11.56 17.10
CA ARG A 112 -4.63 10.50 17.84
C ARG A 112 -3.84 9.57 16.94
N ILE A 113 -4.13 9.53 15.63
CA ILE A 113 -3.45 8.68 14.67
C ILE A 113 -2.17 9.35 14.21
N ARG A 114 -1.07 8.62 14.30
CA ARG A 114 0.25 9.04 13.81
C ARG A 114 0.64 8.22 12.59
N VAL A 115 1.18 8.90 11.59
CA VAL A 115 1.80 8.24 10.43
C VAL A 115 3.29 8.09 10.72
N GLU A 116 3.76 6.85 10.79
CA GLU A 116 5.17 6.54 10.92
C GLU A 116 5.81 6.36 9.53
N LYS A 117 6.93 7.05 9.32
CA LYS A 117 7.78 6.81 8.14
C LYS A 117 8.75 5.69 8.46
N ARG A 118 8.69 4.62 7.69
CA ARG A 118 9.59 3.47 7.83
C ARG A 118 10.52 3.37 6.64
N MET A 119 11.79 3.18 6.90
CA MET A 119 12.80 2.93 5.89
C MET A 119 12.58 1.56 5.25
N MET A 120 12.73 1.49 3.93
CA MET A 120 12.66 0.23 3.18
C MET A 120 13.98 -0.08 2.51
N LEU A 121 14.30 -1.36 2.42
CA LEU A 121 15.46 -1.86 1.70
C LEU A 121 15.03 -2.37 0.32
N LYS A 122 15.66 -1.86 -0.73
CA LYS A 122 15.53 -2.40 -2.09
C LYS A 122 16.74 -3.26 -2.39
N ALA A 123 16.52 -4.53 -2.76
CA ALA A 123 17.56 -5.43 -3.21
C ALA A 123 17.34 -5.79 -4.69
N GLU A 124 18.39 -5.77 -5.48
CA GLU A 124 18.38 -6.16 -6.89
C GLU A 124 19.40 -7.28 -7.10
N ILE A 125 19.00 -8.31 -7.83
CA ILE A 125 19.91 -9.37 -8.27
C ILE A 125 20.42 -8.98 -9.65
N ILE A 126 21.72 -8.77 -9.75
CA ILE A 126 22.39 -8.44 -11.02
C ILE A 126 23.03 -9.73 -11.55
N SER A 127 22.59 -10.21 -12.71
CA SER A 127 23.24 -11.34 -13.37
C SER A 127 24.55 -10.89 -14.03
N PRO A 128 25.58 -11.76 -14.14
CA PRO A 128 26.87 -11.41 -14.77
C PRO A 128 26.72 -10.84 -16.19
N ASP A 129 25.72 -11.29 -16.94
CA ASP A 129 25.46 -10.83 -18.33
C ASP A 129 24.88 -9.41 -18.41
N SER A 130 24.33 -8.89 -17.31
CA SER A 130 23.79 -7.51 -17.25
C SER A 130 24.85 -6.47 -16.84
N VAL A 131 25.98 -6.90 -16.28
CA VAL A 131 27.07 -6.03 -15.85
C VAL A 131 27.86 -5.47 -17.03
N SER A 132 27.96 -6.21 -18.15
CA SER A 132 28.71 -5.78 -19.34
C SER A 132 28.13 -4.56 -20.06
N ASN A 133 26.83 -4.26 -19.89
CA ASN A 133 26.19 -3.10 -20.53
C ASN A 133 26.11 -1.85 -19.67
N ASN A 134 26.27 -1.96 -18.33
CA ASN A 134 26.16 -0.82 -17.41
C ASN A 134 27.50 -0.32 -16.85
N SER A 135 28.57 -1.12 -16.94
CA SER A 135 29.89 -0.74 -16.39
C SER A 135 30.53 0.44 -17.11
N ASN A 136 30.21 0.66 -18.40
CA ASN A 136 30.74 1.81 -19.13
C ASN A 136 30.05 3.15 -18.82
N ALA A 137 28.78 3.13 -18.40
CA ALA A 137 28.04 4.36 -18.07
C ALA A 137 28.35 4.86 -16.66
N SER A 138 28.53 3.97 -15.68
CA SER A 138 28.80 4.34 -14.29
C SER A 138 30.27 4.78 -14.06
N LEU A 139 31.22 4.19 -14.78
CA LEU A 139 32.62 4.60 -14.71
C LEU A 139 32.88 5.94 -15.41
N GLN A 140 32.18 6.23 -16.50
CA GLN A 140 32.28 7.53 -17.17
C GLN A 140 31.70 8.67 -16.34
N SER A 141 30.61 8.44 -15.58
CA SER A 141 30.04 9.47 -14.71
C SER A 141 30.93 9.79 -13.49
N LEU A 142 31.66 8.79 -12.98
CA LEU A 142 32.61 8.98 -11.88
C LEU A 142 33.93 9.68 -12.31
N MET A 143 34.35 9.52 -13.56
CA MET A 143 35.54 10.15 -14.10
C MET A 143 35.32 11.62 -14.55
N GLN A 144 34.06 12.05 -14.71
CA GLN A 144 33.72 13.44 -15.07
C GLN A 144 33.46 14.35 -13.87
N SER A 145 33.44 13.80 -12.65
CA SER A 145 33.22 14.55 -11.38
C SER A 145 34.51 14.78 -10.58
N SER A 146 35.65 14.64 -11.20
CA SER A 146 36.96 14.93 -10.57
C SER A 146 37.61 16.18 -11.15
#